data_1d1f39ce5e2dc75789b28ea94284d2c1
#
_entry.id   1d1f39ce5e2dc75789b28ea94284d2c1
#
_cell.length_a   1.000
_cell.length_b   1.000
_cell.length_c   1.000
_cell.angle_alpha   90.00
_cell.angle_beta   90.00
_cell.angle_gamma   90.00
#
_symmetry.space_group_name_H-M   'P 1'
#
loop_
_entity.id
_entity.type
_entity.pdbx_description
1 polymer ?
#
loop_
_entity_poly.entity_id
_entity_poly.type
_entity_poly.pdbx_seq_one_letter_code
_entity_poly.pdbx_strand_id
1 'polypeptide(L)' 'MAFSIDTKVKDLRKSEAASDIIAQYSPGFKTDPQMKLVGALTFRKLCSFPQAGLSAEQLAEIDEKLKALC' A
#
# COMPACT_ATOMS: atom_id res chain seq x y z
N MET A 1 14.27 3.66 6.92
CA MET A 1 13.95 3.43 5.50
C MET A 1 12.73 4.22 5.11
N ALA A 2 12.76 4.83 3.95
CA ALA A 2 11.62 5.59 3.45
C ALA A 2 10.56 4.64 2.86
N PHE A 3 9.32 4.82 3.28
CA PHE A 3 8.21 4.12 2.66
C PHE A 3 7.69 4.92 1.48
N SER A 4 7.23 4.22 0.45
CA SER A 4 6.61 4.82 -0.72
C SER A 4 5.74 3.76 -1.40
N ILE A 5 5.08 4.14 -2.49
CA ILE A 5 4.31 3.16 -3.26
C ILE A 5 5.21 2.15 -3.97
N ASP A 6 6.50 2.43 -4.06
CA ASP A 6 7.46 1.48 -4.63
C ASP A 6 7.98 0.49 -3.59
N THR A 7 7.60 0.64 -2.33
CA THR A 7 7.91 -0.33 -1.29
C THR A 7 7.05 -1.58 -1.49
N LYS A 8 7.63 -2.75 -1.24
CA LYS A 8 6.88 -4.00 -1.40
C LYS A 8 5.72 -4.06 -0.41
N VAL A 9 4.63 -4.64 -0.85
CA VAL A 9 3.43 -4.78 -0.03
C VAL A 9 3.74 -5.42 1.32
N LYS A 10 4.57 -6.45 1.34
CA LYS A 10 4.93 -7.13 2.58
C LYS A 10 5.60 -6.20 3.58
N ASP A 11 6.44 -5.29 3.09
CA ASP A 11 7.14 -4.34 3.95
C ASP A 11 6.19 -3.28 4.49
N LEU A 12 5.25 -2.84 3.66
CA LEU A 12 4.21 -1.91 4.10
C LEU A 12 3.33 -2.54 5.18
N ARG A 13 3.02 -3.83 5.04
CA ARG A 13 2.19 -4.52 6.02
C ARG A 13 2.91 -4.76 7.34
N LYS A 14 4.23 -4.79 7.34
CA LYS A 14 5.01 -4.90 8.57
C LYS A 14 4.98 -3.63 9.39
N SER A 15 4.77 -2.48 8.76
CA SER A 15 4.65 -1.21 9.45
C SER A 15 3.20 -0.93 9.75
N GLU A 16 2.84 -0.83 11.02
CA GLU A 16 1.47 -0.53 11.40
C GLU A 16 1.04 0.84 10.89
N ALA A 17 1.92 1.83 10.99
CA ALA A 17 1.62 3.18 10.52
C ALA A 17 1.36 3.21 9.00
N ALA A 18 2.21 2.53 8.22
CA ALA A 18 2.02 2.46 6.78
C ALA A 18 0.74 1.70 6.43
N SER A 19 0.48 0.58 7.11
CA SER A 19 -0.73 -0.19 6.91
C SER A 19 -1.98 0.62 7.20
N ASP A 20 -1.96 1.40 8.27
CA ASP A 20 -3.10 2.24 8.64
C ASP A 20 -3.39 3.30 7.59
N ILE A 21 -2.36 3.90 7.02
CA ILE A 21 -2.53 4.89 5.96
C ILE A 21 -3.22 4.25 4.76
N ILE A 22 -2.72 3.09 4.34
CA ILE A 22 -3.28 2.40 3.18
C ILE A 22 -4.70 1.92 3.48
N ALA A 23 -4.95 1.45 4.69
CA ALA A 23 -6.27 0.95 5.08
C ALA A 23 -7.35 2.04 5.05
N GLN A 24 -6.97 3.31 5.17
CA GLN A 24 -7.91 4.41 5.03
C GLN A 24 -8.51 4.47 3.61
N TYR A 25 -7.74 4.02 2.64
CA TYR A 25 -8.15 4.01 1.24
C TYR A 25 -8.62 2.63 0.80
N SER A 26 -8.06 1.58 1.40
CA SER A 26 -8.35 0.21 1.07
C SER A 26 -8.41 -0.61 2.36
N PRO A 27 -9.57 -0.67 3.02
CA PRO A 27 -9.70 -1.36 4.32
C PRO A 27 -9.27 -2.81 4.30
N GLY A 28 -9.42 -3.49 3.16
CA GLY A 28 -9.01 -4.88 3.04
C GLY A 28 -7.50 -5.10 3.09
N PHE A 29 -6.72 -4.04 2.99
CA PHE A 29 -5.26 -4.15 2.94
C PHE A 29 -4.70 -4.89 4.17
N LYS A 30 -5.27 -4.68 5.34
CA LYS A 30 -4.79 -5.31 6.57
C LYS A 30 -5.38 -6.70 6.80
N THR A 31 -6.55 -6.99 6.25
CA THR A 31 -7.30 -8.19 6.58
C THR A 31 -7.43 -9.18 5.43
N ASP A 32 -7.24 -8.74 4.20
CA ASP A 32 -7.40 -9.58 3.02
C ASP A 32 -6.25 -10.60 2.92
N PRO A 33 -6.54 -11.90 2.95
CA PRO A 33 -5.49 -12.91 2.82
C PRO A 33 -4.75 -12.86 1.49
N GLN A 34 -5.36 -12.30 0.45
CA GLN A 34 -4.70 -12.14 -0.85
C GLN A 34 -3.50 -11.22 -0.77
N MET A 35 -3.43 -10.35 0.21
CA MET A 35 -2.30 -9.45 0.39
C MET A 35 -1.01 -10.22 0.68
N LYS A 36 -1.11 -11.41 1.27
CA LYS A 36 0.06 -12.26 1.49
C LYS A 36 0.62 -12.79 0.18
N LEU A 37 -0.26 -13.07 -0.78
CA LEU A 37 0.13 -13.60 -2.09
C LEU A 37 0.83 -12.54 -2.93
N VAL A 38 0.46 -11.28 -2.77
CA VAL A 38 1.03 -10.17 -3.53
C VAL A 38 2.11 -9.42 -2.75
N GLY A 39 2.54 -9.98 -1.62
CA GLY A 39 3.53 -9.32 -0.77
C GLY A 39 4.86 -9.05 -1.46
N ALA A 40 5.24 -9.85 -2.45
CA ALA A 40 6.48 -9.67 -3.19
C ALA A 40 6.39 -8.53 -4.21
N LEU A 41 5.19 -8.05 -4.51
CA LEU A 41 4.98 -6.96 -5.45
C LEU A 41 5.08 -5.61 -4.72
N THR A 42 5.47 -4.58 -5.48
CA THR A 42 5.39 -3.22 -4.94
C THR A 42 3.93 -2.79 -4.87
N PHE A 43 3.64 -1.81 -4.02
CA PHE A 43 2.28 -1.29 -3.91
C PHE A 43 1.81 -0.68 -5.23
N ARG A 44 2.72 -0.02 -5.95
CA ARG A 44 2.43 0.52 -7.27
C ARG A 44 1.98 -0.59 -8.23
N LYS A 45 2.68 -1.71 -8.21
CA LYS A 45 2.34 -2.85 -9.07
C LYS A 45 0.97 -3.42 -8.70
N LEU A 46 0.70 -3.54 -7.41
CA LEU A 46 -0.59 -4.00 -6.94
C LEU A 46 -1.72 -3.09 -7.42
N CYS A 47 -1.52 -1.78 -7.33
CA CYS A 47 -2.53 -0.81 -7.74
C CYS A 47 -2.72 -0.71 -9.25
N SER A 48 -1.83 -1.32 -10.03
CA SER A 48 -2.01 -1.38 -11.49
C SER A 48 -3.11 -2.39 -11.88
N PHE A 49 -3.50 -3.27 -10.96
CA PHE A 49 -4.58 -4.21 -11.22
C PHE A 49 -5.93 -3.52 -11.07
N PRO A 50 -6.88 -3.78 -11.99
CA PRO A 50 -8.22 -3.16 -11.90
C PRO A 50 -8.92 -3.45 -10.57
N GLN A 51 -8.61 -4.59 -9.96
CA GLN A 51 -9.24 -5.02 -8.72
C GLN A 51 -8.82 -4.20 -7.51
N ALA A 52 -7.72 -3.47 -7.61
CA ALA A 52 -7.24 -2.66 -6.49
C ALA A 52 -8.16 -1.48 -6.18
N GLY A 53 -8.84 -0.95 -7.21
CA GLY A 53 -9.85 0.07 -7.01
C GLY A 53 -9.35 1.45 -6.61
N LEU A 54 -8.05 1.70 -6.68
CA LEU A 54 -7.47 2.98 -6.31
C LEU A 54 -7.20 3.82 -7.56
N SER A 55 -7.53 5.11 -7.47
CA SER A 55 -7.23 6.05 -8.54
C SER A 55 -5.78 6.53 -8.45
N ALA A 56 -5.31 7.15 -9.53
CA ALA A 56 -3.96 7.72 -9.54
C ALA A 56 -3.80 8.81 -8.47
N GLU A 57 -4.86 9.57 -8.21
CA GLU A 57 -4.83 10.60 -7.17
C GLU A 57 -4.69 9.99 -5.79
N GLN A 58 -5.45 8.94 -5.50
CA GLN A 58 -5.35 8.24 -4.23
C GLN A 58 -3.97 7.63 -4.04
N LEU A 59 -3.42 7.07 -5.10
CA LEU A 59 -2.09 6.49 -5.06
C LEU A 59 -1.04 7.54 -4.74
N ALA A 60 -1.14 8.71 -5.36
CA ALA A 60 -0.23 9.82 -5.09
C ALA A 60 -0.34 10.30 -3.64
N GLU A 61 -1.56 10.37 -3.11
CA GLU A 61 -1.77 10.75 -1.71
C GLU A 61 -1.15 9.75 -0.76
N ILE A 62 -1.32 8.47 -1.03
CA ILE A 62 -0.74 7.41 -0.22
C ILE A 62 0.78 7.51 -0.25
N ASP A 63 1.35 7.71 -1.43
CA ASP A 63 2.80 7.85 -1.59
C ASP A 63 3.34 9.00 -0.75
N GLU A 64 2.68 10.15 -0.81
CA GLU A 64 3.08 11.32 -0.05
C GLU A 64 3.02 11.05 1.45
N LYS A 65 1.95 10.43 1.91
CA LYS A 65 1.79 10.11 3.32
C LYS A 65 2.80 9.09 3.80
N LEU A 66 3.12 8.10 2.97
CA LEU A 66 4.12 7.10 3.30
C LEU A 66 5.50 7.73 3.44
N LYS A 67 5.84 8.62 2.53
CA LYS A 67 7.12 9.33 2.58
C LYS A 67 7.25 10.19 3.85
N ALA A 68 6.13 10.69 4.33
CA ALA A 68 6.12 11.51 5.54
C ALA A 68 6.38 10.70 6.81
N LEU A 69 6.29 9.38 6.75
CA LEU A 69 6.56 8.53 7.90
C LEU A 69 8.06 8.40 8.22
N CYS A 70 8.92 8.84 7.37
CA CYS A 70 10.37 8.67 7.52
C CYS A 70 11.04 9.83 8.18
#